data_ac2228cb751b209d7c9b9c8adb80e76e
#
_entry.id   ac2228cb751b209d7c9b9c8adb80e76e
#
_cell.length_a   1.000
_cell.length_b   1.000
_cell.length_c   1.000
_cell.angle_alpha   90.00
_cell.angle_beta   90.00
_cell.angle_gamma   90.00
#
_symmetry.space_group_name_H-M   'P 1'
#
loop_
_entity.id
_entity.type
_entity.pdbx_description
1 polymer ?
#
loop_
_entity_poly.entity_id
_entity_poly.type
_entity_poly.pdbx_seq_one_letter_code
_entity_poly.pdbx_strand_id
1 'polypeptide(L)'
;MNVAIVIPFRDRGNDPLRPANLRCVIEHWDGCDVPVWLSDDGRVGDAQFNRSQAYNRGAWFVDADMVVFAEADMLVPYSQIRQAVAMAAAAPGLVVPFIQYRYLTPEDSGLVRAHDIEPGDCIPESTMDNGESIGAINVVSRETLDAIGQWDEVFEGAWYDDVAMKIAFEVCAGPTRWVDGPAWHLWHKPGLGGSHLTAEDKAATARNKERLELYRQATTPERIRELTAGGH
;
A
#
# COMPACT_ATOMS: atom_id res chain seq x y z
N MET A 1 21.77 -7.20 4.59
CA MET A 1 20.62 -6.36 4.17
C MET A 1 19.36 -7.08 4.64
N ASN A 2 18.71 -6.53 5.64
CA ASN A 2 17.50 -7.08 6.23
C ASN A 2 16.28 -6.51 5.49
N VAL A 3 15.29 -7.36 5.21
CA VAL A 3 14.02 -6.97 4.56
C VAL A 3 12.89 -7.30 5.50
N ALA A 4 11.87 -6.45 5.59
CA ALA A 4 10.63 -6.75 6.30
C ALA A 4 9.42 -6.33 5.48
N ILE A 5 8.33 -7.08 5.58
CA ILE A 5 7.04 -6.76 5.00
C ILE A 5 6.17 -6.16 6.10
N VAL A 6 5.60 -4.99 5.85
CA VAL A 6 4.65 -4.31 6.75
C VAL A 6 3.28 -4.29 6.09
N ILE A 7 2.31 -4.94 6.73
CA ILE A 7 0.92 -4.99 6.28
C ILE A 7 0.07 -4.12 7.21
N PRO A 8 -0.52 -3.02 6.70
CA PRO A 8 -1.39 -2.16 7.49
C PRO A 8 -2.79 -2.78 7.56
N PHE A 9 -3.28 -3.04 8.75
CA PHE A 9 -4.62 -3.60 8.88
C PHE A 9 -5.27 -3.28 10.24
N ARG A 10 -6.54 -2.91 10.18
CA ARG A 10 -7.47 -2.92 11.30
C ARG A 10 -8.84 -3.34 10.78
N ASP A 11 -9.44 -4.32 11.44
CA ASP A 11 -10.82 -4.70 11.11
C ASP A 11 -11.79 -3.66 11.71
N ARG A 12 -12.50 -2.96 10.82
CA ARG A 12 -13.56 -1.99 11.20
C ARG A 12 -14.93 -2.67 11.37
N GLY A 13 -15.03 -3.98 11.09
CA GLY A 13 -16.28 -4.74 11.18
C GLY A 13 -17.30 -4.43 10.08
N ASN A 14 -16.95 -3.66 9.06
CA ASN A 14 -17.86 -3.20 8.01
C ASN A 14 -17.81 -4.04 6.71
N ASP A 15 -16.80 -4.90 6.57
CA ASP A 15 -16.64 -5.81 5.43
C ASP A 15 -15.93 -7.10 5.86
N PRO A 16 -16.66 -8.26 5.92
CA PRO A 16 -16.08 -9.53 6.37
C PRO A 16 -15.02 -10.10 5.40
N LEU A 17 -14.93 -9.59 4.18
CA LEU A 17 -13.93 -10.03 3.21
C LEU A 17 -12.54 -9.46 3.52
N ARG A 18 -12.43 -8.31 4.17
CA ARG A 18 -11.13 -7.74 4.51
C ARG A 18 -10.29 -8.63 5.43
N PRO A 19 -10.81 -9.16 6.57
CA PRO A 19 -10.07 -10.15 7.35
C PRO A 19 -9.78 -11.45 6.60
N ALA A 20 -10.66 -11.85 5.68
CA ALA A 20 -10.45 -13.05 4.86
C ALA A 20 -9.32 -12.83 3.83
N ASN A 21 -9.27 -11.67 3.19
CA ASN A 21 -8.20 -11.28 2.28
C ASN A 21 -6.85 -11.22 3.02
N LEU A 22 -6.83 -10.60 4.21
CA LEU A 22 -5.61 -10.55 5.04
C LEU A 22 -5.05 -11.95 5.32
N ARG A 23 -5.90 -12.92 5.70
CA ARG A 23 -5.44 -14.30 5.93
C ARG A 23 -4.78 -14.89 4.68
N CYS A 24 -5.41 -14.74 3.53
CA CYS A 24 -4.85 -15.21 2.25
C CYS A 24 -3.51 -14.53 1.93
N VAL A 25 -3.39 -13.22 2.19
CA VAL A 25 -2.13 -12.48 1.99
C VAL A 25 -1.04 -12.94 2.97
N ILE A 26 -1.36 -13.19 4.24
CA ILE A 26 -0.39 -13.74 5.21
C ILE A 26 0.08 -15.12 4.76
N GLU A 27 -0.83 -16.02 4.38
CA GLU A 27 -0.51 -17.36 3.88
C GLU A 27 0.36 -17.31 2.62
N HIS A 28 0.11 -16.35 1.72
CA HIS A 28 0.95 -16.11 0.54
C HIS A 28 2.41 -15.74 0.92
N TRP A 29 2.60 -14.97 2.00
CA TRP A 29 3.93 -14.57 2.47
C TRP A 29 4.62 -15.63 3.36
N ASP A 30 3.89 -16.58 3.95
CA ASP A 30 4.47 -17.62 4.83
C ASP A 30 5.56 -18.48 4.16
N GLY A 31 5.52 -18.60 2.82
CA GLY A 31 6.56 -19.28 2.03
C GLY A 31 7.82 -18.47 1.77
N CYS A 32 7.89 -17.22 2.22
CA CYS A 32 8.99 -16.30 1.98
C CYS A 32 9.86 -16.18 3.25
N ASP A 33 11.17 -16.28 3.12
CA ASP A 33 12.14 -16.07 4.24
C ASP A 33 12.26 -14.58 4.62
N VAL A 34 11.12 -13.87 4.68
CA VAL A 34 11.04 -12.44 5.01
C VAL A 34 10.02 -12.26 6.13
N PRO A 35 10.38 -11.63 7.26
CA PRO A 35 9.44 -11.40 8.35
C PRO A 35 8.28 -10.50 7.90
N VAL A 36 7.06 -10.93 8.23
CA VAL A 36 5.82 -10.19 8.01
C VAL A 36 5.39 -9.53 9.30
N TRP A 37 5.12 -8.25 9.27
CA TRP A 37 4.68 -7.45 10.39
C TRP A 37 3.30 -6.87 10.13
N LEU A 38 2.31 -7.33 10.89
CA LEU A 38 0.97 -6.76 10.85
C LEU A 38 0.92 -5.53 11.76
N SER A 39 0.52 -4.38 11.23
CA SER A 39 0.50 -3.11 11.93
C SER A 39 -0.87 -2.44 11.86
N ASP A 40 -1.39 -1.99 12.97
CA ASP A 40 -2.61 -1.19 13.04
C ASP A 40 -2.33 0.30 13.24
N ASP A 41 -3.36 1.12 13.05
CA ASP A 41 -3.29 2.57 13.23
C ASP A 41 -3.54 3.03 14.70
N GLY A 42 -3.71 2.11 15.65
CA GLY A 42 -3.97 2.39 17.07
C GLY A 42 -5.36 2.94 17.36
N ARG A 43 -6.22 3.07 16.36
CA ARG A 43 -7.60 3.54 16.50
C ARG A 43 -8.55 2.38 16.83
N VAL A 44 -9.75 2.70 17.28
CA VAL A 44 -10.75 1.70 17.71
C VAL A 44 -12.07 1.87 16.96
N GLY A 45 -12.86 0.81 16.91
CA GLY A 45 -14.21 0.81 16.35
C GLY A 45 -14.23 1.12 14.87
N ASP A 46 -15.22 1.89 14.43
CA ASP A 46 -15.49 2.27 13.06
C ASP A 46 -14.81 3.56 12.59
N ALA A 47 -13.93 4.15 13.45
CA ALA A 47 -13.12 5.30 13.07
C ALA A 47 -12.44 5.08 11.71
N GLN A 48 -12.21 6.17 10.93
CA GLN A 48 -11.52 6.05 9.66
C GLN A 48 -10.16 5.38 9.86
N PHE A 49 -9.84 4.41 8.97
CA PHE A 49 -8.54 3.75 9.01
C PHE A 49 -7.46 4.70 8.49
N ASN A 50 -6.38 4.83 9.25
CA ASN A 50 -5.22 5.61 8.86
C ASN A 50 -4.09 4.66 8.42
N ARG A 51 -4.02 4.40 7.11
CA ARG A 51 -3.02 3.51 6.51
C ARG A 51 -1.60 4.03 6.73
N SER A 52 -1.40 5.34 6.57
CA SER A 52 -0.10 5.98 6.79
C SER A 52 0.41 5.80 8.22
N GLN A 53 -0.45 5.98 9.22
CA GLN A 53 -0.11 5.74 10.62
C GLN A 53 0.24 4.27 10.88
N ALA A 54 -0.50 3.34 10.30
CA ALA A 54 -0.18 1.92 10.40
C ALA A 54 1.18 1.60 9.73
N TYR A 55 1.47 2.17 8.57
CA TYR A 55 2.77 2.03 7.92
C TYR A 55 3.92 2.59 8.76
N ASN A 56 3.77 3.81 9.30
CA ASN A 56 4.78 4.43 10.14
C ASN A 56 5.06 3.59 11.39
N ARG A 57 4.02 3.14 12.08
CA ARG A 57 4.15 2.26 13.26
C ARG A 57 4.88 0.97 12.93
N GLY A 58 4.46 0.28 11.85
CA GLY A 58 5.11 -0.95 11.41
C GLY A 58 6.57 -0.72 11.03
N ALA A 59 6.85 0.30 10.24
CA ALA A 59 8.21 0.66 9.84
C ALA A 59 9.11 1.03 11.04
N TRP A 60 8.56 1.63 12.08
CA TRP A 60 9.30 1.95 13.31
C TRP A 60 9.67 0.69 14.11
N PHE A 61 8.80 -0.33 14.12
CA PHE A 61 9.04 -1.56 14.87
C PHE A 61 10.03 -2.52 14.19
N VAL A 62 10.12 -2.48 12.84
CA VAL A 62 10.99 -3.41 12.12
C VAL A 62 12.42 -2.87 12.02
N ASP A 63 13.39 -3.71 12.42
CA ASP A 63 14.82 -3.44 12.19
C ASP A 63 15.21 -3.98 10.81
N ALA A 64 14.89 -3.20 9.77
CA ALA A 64 15.09 -3.59 8.39
C ALA A 64 15.71 -2.47 7.56
N ASP A 65 16.68 -2.84 6.71
CA ASP A 65 17.29 -1.94 5.72
C ASP A 65 16.32 -1.59 4.59
N MET A 66 15.44 -2.57 4.25
CA MET A 66 14.42 -2.47 3.20
C MET A 66 13.05 -2.77 3.78
N VAL A 67 12.08 -1.91 3.49
CA VAL A 67 10.69 -2.08 3.92
C VAL A 67 9.82 -2.29 2.69
N VAL A 68 9.01 -3.36 2.75
CA VAL A 68 7.95 -3.65 1.78
C VAL A 68 6.63 -3.30 2.45
N PHE A 69 6.01 -2.23 2.05
CA PHE A 69 4.66 -1.87 2.46
C PHE A 69 3.68 -2.60 1.53
N ALA A 70 2.87 -3.50 2.07
CA ALA A 70 1.94 -4.31 1.28
C ALA A 70 0.53 -4.23 1.84
N GLU A 71 -0.46 -3.96 1.00
CA GLU A 71 -1.87 -3.96 1.43
C GLU A 71 -2.39 -5.37 1.73
N ALA A 72 -3.41 -5.46 2.57
CA ALA A 72 -3.96 -6.70 3.13
C ALA A 72 -4.84 -7.50 2.14
N ASP A 73 -4.88 -7.09 0.89
CA ASP A 73 -5.70 -7.66 -0.18
C ASP A 73 -4.93 -7.80 -1.51
N MET A 74 -3.59 -7.68 -1.44
CA MET A 74 -2.72 -7.75 -2.61
C MET A 74 -1.84 -8.99 -2.62
N LEU A 75 -1.79 -9.63 -3.77
CA LEU A 75 -0.89 -10.75 -4.06
C LEU A 75 0.07 -10.36 -5.19
N VAL A 76 1.35 -10.70 -5.03
CA VAL A 76 2.39 -10.47 -6.05
C VAL A 76 3.42 -11.58 -5.97
N PRO A 77 4.00 -12.06 -7.10
CA PRO A 77 5.05 -13.05 -7.06
C PRO A 77 6.26 -12.60 -6.23
N TYR A 78 6.74 -13.45 -5.36
CA TYR A 78 7.90 -13.14 -4.50
C TYR A 78 9.17 -12.80 -5.29
N SER A 79 9.31 -13.36 -6.50
CA SER A 79 10.40 -13.00 -7.41
C SER A 79 10.42 -11.52 -7.77
N GLN A 80 9.24 -10.89 -7.93
CA GLN A 80 9.10 -9.45 -8.20
C GLN A 80 9.48 -8.62 -6.96
N ILE A 81 9.14 -9.08 -5.75
CA ILE A 81 9.60 -8.43 -4.50
C ILE A 81 11.12 -8.47 -4.41
N ARG A 82 11.77 -9.62 -4.65
CA ARG A 82 13.23 -9.71 -4.62
C ARG A 82 13.88 -8.78 -5.64
N GLN A 83 13.31 -8.65 -6.83
CA GLN A 83 13.79 -7.72 -7.84
C GLN A 83 13.61 -6.27 -7.40
N ALA A 84 12.45 -5.91 -6.84
CA ALA A 84 12.18 -4.57 -6.33
C ALA A 84 13.12 -4.19 -5.17
N VAL A 85 13.40 -5.13 -4.25
CA VAL A 85 14.37 -4.95 -3.18
C VAL A 85 15.77 -4.69 -3.74
N ALA A 86 16.21 -5.46 -4.74
CA ALA A 86 17.51 -5.24 -5.40
C ALA A 86 17.58 -3.85 -6.08
N MET A 87 16.48 -3.42 -6.71
CA MET A 87 16.39 -2.09 -7.32
C MET A 87 16.42 -0.97 -6.27
N ALA A 88 15.71 -1.13 -5.15
CA ALA A 88 15.69 -0.16 -4.05
C ALA A 88 17.06 -0.08 -3.35
N ALA A 89 17.79 -1.18 -3.27
CA ALA A 89 19.15 -1.21 -2.73
C ALA A 89 20.19 -0.54 -3.65
N ALA A 90 19.95 -0.59 -4.97
CA ALA A 90 20.87 -0.04 -5.96
C ALA A 90 20.79 1.49 -6.11
N ALA A 91 19.62 2.08 -5.83
CA ALA A 91 19.42 3.52 -5.91
C ALA A 91 18.20 3.94 -5.04
N PRO A 92 18.21 5.17 -4.47
CA PRO A 92 17.07 5.69 -3.71
C PRO A 92 15.84 5.88 -4.60
N GLY A 93 14.68 6.01 -3.97
CA GLY A 93 13.37 6.18 -4.61
C GLY A 93 12.43 5.03 -4.38
N LEU A 94 11.16 5.24 -4.71
CA LEU A 94 10.11 4.25 -4.61
C LEU A 94 10.26 3.16 -5.69
N VAL A 95 10.08 1.90 -5.34
CA VAL A 95 9.95 0.80 -6.29
C VAL A 95 8.59 0.12 -6.12
N VAL A 96 7.81 0.06 -7.19
CA VAL A 96 6.55 -0.68 -7.26
C VAL A 96 6.84 -2.05 -7.89
N PRO A 97 6.54 -3.17 -7.21
CA PRO A 97 6.95 -4.50 -7.67
C PRO A 97 6.07 -5.08 -8.77
N PHE A 98 5.33 -4.26 -9.51
CA PHE A 98 4.47 -4.68 -10.62
C PHE A 98 4.23 -3.51 -11.60
N ILE A 99 3.83 -3.83 -12.83
CA ILE A 99 3.30 -2.87 -13.81
C ILE A 99 1.86 -3.19 -14.22
N GLN A 100 1.37 -4.40 -13.91
CA GLN A 100 0.03 -4.86 -14.25
C GLN A 100 -0.77 -5.05 -12.96
N TYR A 101 -1.71 -4.16 -12.71
CA TYR A 101 -2.62 -4.27 -11.56
C TYR A 101 -3.91 -4.94 -12.01
N ARG A 102 -4.23 -6.09 -11.46
CA ARG A 102 -5.36 -6.94 -11.87
C ARG A 102 -6.39 -7.04 -10.76
N TYR A 103 -7.56 -6.47 -10.98
CA TYR A 103 -8.70 -6.60 -10.05
C TYR A 103 -9.39 -7.95 -10.31
N LEU A 104 -9.43 -8.81 -9.29
CA LEU A 104 -10.15 -10.08 -9.36
C LEU A 104 -11.65 -9.87 -9.11
N THR A 105 -12.47 -10.75 -9.69
CA THR A 105 -13.91 -10.80 -9.41
C THR A 105 -14.17 -11.25 -7.97
N PRO A 106 -15.37 -11.02 -7.39
CA PRO A 106 -15.75 -11.61 -6.11
C PRO A 106 -15.63 -13.12 -6.08
N GLU A 107 -16.00 -13.80 -7.19
CA GLU A 107 -15.97 -15.25 -7.36
C GLU A 107 -14.52 -15.77 -7.38
N ASP A 108 -13.69 -15.25 -8.29
CA ASP A 108 -12.28 -15.66 -8.38
C ASP A 108 -11.53 -15.40 -7.08
N SER A 109 -11.77 -14.24 -6.44
CA SER A 109 -11.19 -13.95 -5.13
C SER A 109 -11.63 -14.97 -4.06
N GLY A 110 -12.85 -15.51 -4.17
CA GLY A 110 -13.33 -16.61 -3.32
C GLY A 110 -12.53 -17.90 -3.54
N LEU A 111 -12.32 -18.27 -4.79
CA LEU A 111 -11.55 -19.47 -5.17
C LEU A 111 -10.08 -19.34 -4.79
N VAL A 112 -9.47 -18.16 -5.00
CA VAL A 112 -8.08 -17.90 -4.59
C VAL A 112 -7.92 -18.01 -3.07
N ARG A 113 -8.84 -17.46 -2.27
CA ARG A 113 -8.81 -17.61 -0.81
C ARG A 113 -9.02 -19.06 -0.34
N ALA A 114 -9.72 -19.87 -1.12
CA ALA A 114 -9.91 -21.29 -0.85
C ALA A 114 -8.74 -22.18 -1.34
N HIS A 115 -7.76 -21.59 -2.03
CA HIS A 115 -6.67 -22.29 -2.71
C HIS A 115 -7.15 -23.26 -3.82
N ASP A 116 -8.31 -22.99 -4.39
CA ASP A 116 -8.88 -23.79 -5.48
C ASP A 116 -8.34 -23.37 -6.85
N ILE A 117 -7.82 -22.16 -6.98
CA ILE A 117 -7.23 -21.60 -8.21
C ILE A 117 -6.06 -20.66 -7.87
N GLU A 118 -5.04 -20.64 -8.73
CA GLU A 118 -3.95 -19.68 -8.60
C GLU A 118 -4.37 -18.29 -9.12
N PRO A 119 -3.89 -17.19 -8.53
CA PRO A 119 -4.23 -15.84 -9.00
C PRO A 119 -3.91 -15.61 -10.48
N GLY A 120 -2.85 -16.26 -10.98
CA GLY A 120 -2.41 -16.16 -12.37
C GLY A 120 -3.36 -16.81 -13.39
N ASP A 121 -4.22 -17.72 -12.96
CA ASP A 121 -5.21 -18.42 -13.79
C ASP A 121 -6.57 -17.69 -13.83
N CYS A 122 -6.74 -16.65 -12.99
CA CYS A 122 -7.96 -15.84 -12.97
C CYS A 122 -8.07 -14.91 -14.16
N ILE A 123 -9.28 -14.64 -14.62
CA ILE A 123 -9.59 -13.59 -15.58
C ILE A 123 -9.96 -12.33 -14.78
N PRO A 124 -9.13 -11.27 -14.79
CA PRO A 124 -9.42 -10.08 -14.01
C PRO A 124 -10.68 -9.36 -14.51
N GLU A 125 -11.48 -8.82 -13.59
CA GLU A 125 -12.62 -7.93 -13.90
C GLU A 125 -12.16 -6.67 -14.61
N SER A 126 -11.03 -6.10 -14.18
CA SER A 126 -10.38 -4.96 -14.82
C SER A 126 -8.87 -4.97 -14.56
N THR A 127 -8.14 -4.24 -15.39
CA THR A 127 -6.68 -4.09 -15.29
C THR A 127 -6.27 -2.63 -15.39
N MET A 128 -5.19 -2.27 -14.68
CA MET A 128 -4.41 -1.06 -14.95
C MET A 128 -2.97 -1.49 -15.26
N ASP A 129 -2.47 -1.09 -16.41
CA ASP A 129 -1.16 -1.49 -16.90
C ASP A 129 -0.18 -0.31 -16.99
N ASN A 130 1.10 -0.61 -17.24
CA ASN A 130 2.16 0.38 -17.48
C ASN A 130 2.46 1.33 -16.31
N GLY A 131 2.32 0.84 -15.07
CA GLY A 131 2.68 1.62 -13.88
C GLY A 131 1.67 2.75 -13.55
N GLU A 132 0.42 2.62 -13.97
CA GLU A 132 -0.64 3.56 -13.60
C GLU A 132 -1.01 3.46 -12.12
N SER A 133 -0.96 2.26 -11.54
CA SER A 133 -1.17 2.06 -10.11
C SER A 133 0.16 2.09 -9.36
N ILE A 134 0.20 2.92 -8.33
CA ILE A 134 1.35 3.10 -7.42
C ILE A 134 1.02 2.75 -5.98
N GLY A 135 -0.25 2.47 -5.71
CA GLY A 135 -0.70 1.95 -4.42
C GLY A 135 -0.38 0.47 -4.27
N ALA A 136 -0.99 -0.14 -3.26
CA ALA A 136 -0.97 -1.56 -3.01
C ALA A 136 0.34 -2.13 -2.46
N ILE A 137 1.46 -2.08 -3.18
CA ILE A 137 2.75 -2.59 -2.69
C ILE A 137 3.86 -1.62 -3.06
N ASN A 138 4.64 -1.20 -2.07
CA ASN A 138 5.71 -0.23 -2.20
C ASN A 138 6.97 -0.75 -1.52
N VAL A 139 8.10 -0.73 -2.23
CA VAL A 139 9.40 -1.16 -1.71
C VAL A 139 10.33 0.03 -1.65
N VAL A 140 10.87 0.29 -0.47
CA VAL A 140 11.80 1.41 -0.23
C VAL A 140 12.95 0.99 0.68
N SER A 141 14.11 1.63 0.52
CA SER A 141 15.16 1.57 1.54
C SER A 141 14.79 2.42 2.76
N ARG A 142 15.37 2.11 3.92
CA ARG A 142 15.25 2.95 5.12
C ARG A 142 15.67 4.38 4.83
N GLU A 143 16.79 4.57 4.12
CA GLU A 143 17.28 5.88 3.70
C GLU A 143 16.24 6.65 2.86
N THR A 144 15.58 5.97 1.92
CA THR A 144 14.50 6.57 1.10
C THR A 144 13.31 6.97 1.96
N LEU A 145 12.92 6.14 2.93
CA LEU A 145 11.82 6.45 3.85
C LEU A 145 12.17 7.65 4.73
N ASP A 146 13.39 7.69 5.27
CA ASP A 146 13.88 8.79 6.11
C ASP A 146 13.96 10.11 5.33
N ALA A 147 14.24 10.05 4.02
CA ALA A 147 14.30 11.25 3.17
C ALA A 147 12.97 12.00 3.09
N ILE A 148 11.84 11.30 3.13
CA ILE A 148 10.51 11.92 3.17
C ILE A 148 10.04 12.25 4.60
N GLY A 149 10.75 11.76 5.63
CA GLY A 149 10.41 11.85 7.04
C GLY A 149 9.51 10.71 7.49
N GLN A 150 8.33 10.56 6.93
CA GLN A 150 7.37 9.49 7.21
C GLN A 150 6.21 9.51 6.20
N TRP A 151 5.32 8.53 6.25
CA TRP A 151 4.01 8.60 5.57
C TRP A 151 3.14 9.67 6.22
N ASP A 152 2.41 10.43 5.40
CA ASP A 152 1.57 11.53 5.90
C ASP A 152 0.30 11.01 6.60
N GLU A 153 0.27 11.13 7.92
CA GLU A 153 -0.84 10.68 8.78
C GLU A 153 -2.09 11.57 8.73
N VAL A 154 -2.08 12.65 7.95
CA VAL A 154 -3.28 13.46 7.69
C VAL A 154 -4.25 12.73 6.77
N PHE A 155 -3.76 11.81 5.91
CA PHE A 155 -4.61 10.98 5.08
C PHE A 155 -5.37 9.94 5.90
N GLU A 156 -6.68 9.89 5.75
CA GLU A 156 -7.59 8.97 6.43
C GLU A 156 -8.55 8.30 5.46
N GLY A 157 -8.92 7.04 5.72
CA GLY A 157 -9.84 6.30 4.86
C GLY A 157 -9.20 5.90 3.55
N ALA A 158 -9.79 6.26 2.41
CA ALA A 158 -9.38 5.78 1.10
C ALA A 158 -9.01 6.90 0.13
N TRP A 159 -8.09 6.58 -0.79
CA TRP A 159 -7.72 7.37 -1.97
C TRP A 159 -6.81 8.57 -1.72
N TYR A 160 -6.03 8.88 -2.73
CA TYR A 160 -5.15 10.03 -2.91
C TYR A 160 -3.83 10.00 -2.14
N ASP A 161 -3.70 9.23 -1.08
CA ASP A 161 -2.47 9.08 -0.30
C ASP A 161 -1.34 8.47 -1.14
N ASP A 162 -1.61 7.44 -1.95
CA ASP A 162 -0.62 6.82 -2.82
C ASP A 162 0.01 7.81 -3.80
N VAL A 163 -0.83 8.64 -4.45
CA VAL A 163 -0.36 9.67 -5.39
C VAL A 163 0.46 10.72 -4.67
N ALA A 164 0.02 11.16 -3.48
CA ALA A 164 0.74 12.13 -2.67
C ALA A 164 2.11 11.58 -2.23
N MET A 165 2.16 10.34 -1.77
CA MET A 165 3.40 9.72 -1.33
C MET A 165 4.36 9.43 -2.50
N LYS A 166 3.84 9.06 -3.68
CA LYS A 166 4.68 8.99 -4.89
C LYS A 166 5.39 10.32 -5.14
N ILE A 167 4.65 11.44 -5.11
CA ILE A 167 5.24 12.78 -5.28
C ILE A 167 6.31 13.03 -4.20
N ALA A 168 6.02 12.67 -2.94
CA ALA A 168 6.97 12.82 -1.85
C ALA A 168 8.29 12.06 -2.11
N PHE A 169 8.20 10.79 -2.48
CA PHE A 169 9.37 9.98 -2.81
C PHE A 169 10.13 10.53 -4.01
N GLU A 170 9.44 10.95 -5.07
CA GLU A 170 10.08 11.48 -6.27
C GLU A 170 10.81 12.81 -6.02
N VAL A 171 10.24 13.68 -5.20
CA VAL A 171 10.87 14.98 -4.85
C VAL A 171 12.06 14.79 -3.90
N CYS A 172 11.97 13.84 -2.95
CA CYS A 172 12.98 13.70 -1.89
C CYS A 172 14.09 12.69 -2.22
N ALA A 173 13.80 11.66 -3.03
CA ALA A 173 14.71 10.53 -3.17
C ALA A 173 15.01 10.17 -4.64
N GLY A 174 14.09 10.40 -5.56
CA GLY A 174 14.31 10.12 -6.97
C GLY A 174 13.12 9.42 -7.64
N PRO A 175 13.20 9.15 -8.96
CA PRO A 175 12.07 8.69 -9.74
C PRO A 175 11.54 7.34 -9.27
N THR A 176 10.22 7.16 -9.32
CA THR A 176 9.58 5.86 -9.12
C THR A 176 10.01 4.87 -10.21
N ARG A 177 10.24 3.64 -9.82
CA ARG A 177 10.63 2.53 -10.71
C ARG A 177 9.66 1.36 -10.53
N TRP A 178 9.53 0.55 -11.58
CA TRP A 178 8.61 -0.58 -11.61
C TRP A 178 9.32 -1.87 -11.97
N VAL A 179 8.82 -2.97 -11.43
CA VAL A 179 9.18 -4.33 -11.86
C VAL A 179 8.12 -4.82 -12.83
N ASP A 180 8.54 -5.42 -13.94
CA ASP A 180 7.61 -6.04 -14.90
C ASP A 180 6.92 -7.25 -14.27
N GLY A 181 5.61 -7.35 -14.46
CA GLY A 181 4.78 -8.45 -14.00
C GLY A 181 3.47 -7.99 -13.33
N PRO A 182 2.60 -8.97 -13.00
CA PRO A 182 1.29 -8.72 -12.42
C PRO A 182 1.31 -8.60 -10.89
N ALA A 183 0.30 -7.89 -10.36
CA ALA A 183 -0.19 -8.02 -9.01
C ALA A 183 -1.71 -8.19 -9.05
N TRP A 184 -2.26 -8.96 -8.12
CA TRP A 184 -3.69 -9.26 -8.06
C TRP A 184 -4.32 -8.67 -6.81
N HIS A 185 -5.42 -7.97 -7.00
CA HIS A 185 -6.21 -7.38 -5.93
C HIS A 185 -7.41 -8.28 -5.64
N LEU A 186 -7.45 -8.83 -4.45
CA LEU A 186 -8.59 -9.61 -3.96
C LEU A 186 -9.78 -8.69 -3.73
N TRP A 187 -10.93 -9.09 -4.23
CA TRP A 187 -12.14 -8.30 -4.14
C TRP A 187 -12.59 -8.02 -2.70
N HIS A 188 -12.98 -6.82 -2.45
CA HIS A 188 -13.67 -6.35 -1.27
C HIS A 188 -14.59 -5.17 -1.64
N LYS A 189 -15.47 -4.72 -0.74
CA LYS A 189 -16.31 -3.55 -0.99
C LYS A 189 -15.45 -2.32 -1.32
N PRO A 190 -15.70 -1.65 -2.47
CA PRO A 190 -14.85 -0.54 -2.91
C PRO A 190 -14.89 0.65 -1.95
N GLY A 191 -13.75 1.29 -1.76
CA GLY A 191 -13.62 2.50 -0.93
C GLY A 191 -14.17 3.78 -1.56
N LEU A 192 -14.69 3.72 -2.81
CA LEU A 192 -15.27 4.85 -3.54
C LEU A 192 -16.49 4.41 -4.34
N GLY A 193 -17.50 5.28 -4.43
CA GLY A 193 -18.66 5.10 -5.32
C GLY A 193 -19.73 4.13 -4.83
N GLY A 194 -19.56 3.47 -3.70
CA GLY A 194 -20.51 2.50 -3.16
C GLY A 194 -21.62 3.12 -2.29
N SER A 195 -22.83 2.53 -2.33
CA SER A 195 -23.94 2.93 -1.45
C SER A 195 -23.72 2.60 0.04
N HIS A 196 -22.74 1.74 0.33
CA HIS A 196 -22.34 1.36 1.70
C HIS A 196 -21.45 2.42 2.37
N LEU A 197 -20.93 3.42 1.61
CA LEU A 197 -20.09 4.47 2.16
C LEU A 197 -20.91 5.47 2.98
N THR A 198 -20.43 5.73 4.19
CA THR A 198 -21.00 6.73 5.09
C THR A 198 -20.72 8.16 4.63
N ALA A 199 -21.37 9.15 5.25
CA ALA A 199 -21.05 10.55 5.01
C ALA A 199 -19.59 10.87 5.42
N GLU A 200 -19.08 10.23 6.48
CA GLU A 200 -17.71 10.41 6.94
C GLU A 200 -16.69 9.80 5.97
N ASP A 201 -16.95 8.61 5.39
CA ASP A 201 -16.07 8.04 4.36
C ASP A 201 -15.92 9.01 3.16
N LYS A 202 -17.02 9.61 2.73
CA LYS A 202 -17.02 10.60 1.64
C LYS A 202 -16.30 11.89 2.01
N ALA A 203 -16.49 12.37 3.24
CA ALA A 203 -15.82 13.56 3.75
C ALA A 203 -14.30 13.35 3.88
N ALA A 204 -13.86 12.19 4.39
CA ALA A 204 -12.45 11.82 4.46
C ALA A 204 -11.80 11.80 3.07
N THR A 205 -12.45 11.16 2.08
CA THR A 205 -11.97 11.16 0.69
C THR A 205 -11.87 12.57 0.10
N ALA A 206 -12.80 13.47 0.42
CA ALA A 206 -12.75 14.87 -0.03
C ALA A 206 -11.55 15.62 0.59
N ARG A 207 -11.32 15.47 1.90
CA ARG A 207 -10.14 16.03 2.58
C ARG A 207 -8.83 15.50 1.98
N ASN A 208 -8.76 14.20 1.71
CA ASN A 208 -7.59 13.60 1.07
C ASN A 208 -7.30 14.22 -0.31
N LYS A 209 -8.34 14.50 -1.09
CA LYS A 209 -8.20 15.18 -2.39
C LYS A 209 -7.60 16.58 -2.24
N GLU A 210 -8.08 17.35 -1.27
CA GLU A 210 -7.54 18.68 -0.96
C GLU A 210 -6.08 18.59 -0.48
N ARG A 211 -5.77 17.59 0.35
CA ARG A 211 -4.40 17.34 0.84
C ARG A 211 -3.44 17.01 -0.32
N LEU A 212 -3.86 16.21 -1.30
CA LEU A 212 -3.07 15.92 -2.49
C LEU A 212 -2.66 17.18 -3.27
N GLU A 213 -3.52 18.20 -3.35
CA GLU A 213 -3.16 19.45 -4.06
C GLU A 213 -1.95 20.16 -3.44
N LEU A 214 -1.75 20.02 -2.13
CA LEU A 214 -0.55 20.56 -1.46
C LEU A 214 0.72 19.82 -1.91
N TYR A 215 0.65 18.50 -2.10
CA TYR A 215 1.76 17.71 -2.63
C TYR A 215 2.09 18.05 -4.08
N ARG A 216 1.08 18.29 -4.92
CA ARG A 216 1.28 18.74 -6.31
C ARG A 216 2.00 20.08 -6.42
N GLN A 217 1.91 20.91 -5.40
CA GLN A 217 2.58 22.20 -5.31
C GLN A 217 3.95 22.11 -4.61
N ALA A 218 4.24 21.02 -3.93
CA ALA A 218 5.49 20.83 -3.19
C ALA A 218 6.61 20.37 -4.15
N THR A 219 7.56 21.24 -4.41
CA THR A 219 8.67 20.99 -5.35
C THR A 219 10.03 20.84 -4.67
N THR A 220 10.09 20.93 -3.33
CA THR A 220 11.34 20.80 -2.57
C THR A 220 11.20 19.77 -1.44
N PRO A 221 12.30 19.08 -1.07
CA PRO A 221 12.30 18.13 0.05
C PRO A 221 11.85 18.75 1.38
N GLU A 222 12.19 20.02 1.64
CA GLU A 222 11.79 20.73 2.86
C GLU A 222 10.27 20.84 2.92
N ARG A 223 9.63 21.23 1.80
CA ARG A 223 8.17 21.37 1.74
C ARG A 223 7.47 20.02 1.89
N ILE A 224 8.02 18.95 1.32
CA ILE A 224 7.51 17.59 1.54
C ILE A 224 7.57 17.23 3.02
N ARG A 225 8.73 17.42 3.68
CA ARG A 225 8.88 17.08 5.11
C ARG A 225 7.97 17.90 6.03
N GLU A 226 7.68 19.16 5.69
CA GLU A 226 6.66 19.95 6.39
C GLU A 226 5.26 19.32 6.28
N LEU A 227 4.90 18.79 5.10
CA LEU A 227 3.62 18.13 4.89
C LEU A 227 3.55 16.81 5.65
N THR A 228 4.56 15.95 5.55
CA THR A 228 4.58 14.65 6.23
C THR A 228 4.65 14.78 7.75
N ALA A 229 5.22 15.86 8.29
CA ALA A 229 5.25 16.17 9.71
C ALA A 229 3.93 16.77 10.24
N GLY A 230 3.06 17.25 9.39
CA GLY A 230 1.84 17.97 9.77
C GLY A 230 0.69 17.10 10.28
N GLY A 231 0.87 15.79 10.39
CA GLY A 231 -0.08 14.85 10.94
C GLY A 231 0.01 14.63 12.46
N HIS A 232 0.83 15.39 13.15
CA HIS A 232 1.06 15.29 14.61
C HIS A 232 0.23 16.28 15.39
#